data_785956d334c1267be5e41dceac8da0c2
#
_entry.id   785956d334c1267be5e41dceac8da0c2
#
_cell.length_a   1.000
_cell.length_b   1.000
_cell.length_c   1.000
_cell.angle_alpha   90.00
_cell.angle_beta   90.00
_cell.angle_gamma   90.00
#
_symmetry.space_group_name_H-M   'P 1'
#
loop_
_entity.id
_entity.type
_entity.pdbx_description
1 polymer ?
#
loop_
_entity_poly.entity_id
_entity_poly.type
_entity_poly.pdbx_seq_one_letter_code
_entity_poly.pdbx_strand_id
1 'polypeptide(L)'
;MRCFMRQVSWRSGKGYKQVDIMPIPIEGIHRGARGKRRHASSLVQQRLNGKHSRRYLVQLVNANFGAGDWLLTLTYAPEYLPASFEEACRRMENFIDRLRAACKRAGLPAPAYIWMTEGGTEEAEAAGEAKRYHHHAFLRCALDARAITELWCTGRGKHRRPLGRVHLSLAQPEQGSLEAWADYCIKTKHCRRKWRQSIGLKKPVVTVNDSKYTRRAIERAVRTGEAYSPQFWEKAHPGWRCKSIRVEYNEYQRGYYVRLEFWRERNTP
;
A
#
# COMPACT_ATOMS: atom_id res chain seq x y z
N MET A 1 -13.63 28.78 16.30
CA MET A 1 -12.32 28.24 15.93
C MET A 1 -11.96 28.71 14.52
N ARG A 2 -10.92 29.50 14.34
CA ARG A 2 -10.45 29.94 13.02
C ARG A 2 -9.66 28.79 12.37
N CYS A 3 -10.03 28.40 11.15
CA CYS A 3 -9.39 27.31 10.41
C CYS A 3 -9.04 27.80 8.99
N PHE A 4 -7.95 27.32 8.46
CA PHE A 4 -7.67 27.39 7.01
C PHE A 4 -7.80 25.99 6.40
N MET A 5 -7.96 25.93 5.07
CA MET A 5 -8.01 24.65 4.37
C MET A 5 -6.63 24.26 3.87
N ARG A 6 -6.18 23.06 4.23
CA ARG A 6 -4.93 22.49 3.75
C ARG A 6 -5.20 21.43 2.71
N GLN A 7 -4.57 21.56 1.56
CA GLN A 7 -4.44 20.48 0.60
C GLN A 7 -3.13 19.76 0.84
N VAL A 8 -3.18 18.43 1.00
CA VAL A 8 -1.98 17.57 0.93
C VAL A 8 -2.14 16.64 -0.25
N SER A 9 -1.16 16.61 -1.14
CA SER A 9 -1.17 15.73 -2.31
C SER A 9 0.01 14.77 -2.25
N TRP A 10 -0.25 13.50 -2.52
CA TRP A 10 0.75 12.44 -2.67
C TRP A 10 0.73 11.96 -4.11
N ARG A 11 1.82 12.20 -4.83
CA ARG A 11 2.00 11.70 -6.19
C ARG A 11 2.91 10.48 -6.18
N SER A 12 2.37 9.36 -6.64
CA SER A 12 3.04 8.06 -6.68
C SER A 12 3.30 7.67 -8.13
N GLY A 13 4.57 7.67 -8.51
CA GLY A 13 4.95 7.45 -9.91
C GLY A 13 4.37 8.50 -10.85
N LYS A 14 4.09 8.07 -12.09
CA LYS A 14 3.54 8.94 -13.14
C LYS A 14 2.01 8.92 -13.21
N GLY A 15 1.38 7.85 -12.70
CA GLY A 15 -0.03 7.55 -12.97
C GLY A 15 -0.98 7.65 -11.79
N TYR A 16 -0.51 7.80 -10.54
CA TYR A 16 -1.37 7.79 -9.36
C TYR A 16 -1.16 9.01 -8.47
N LYS A 17 -2.26 9.58 -7.96
CA LYS A 17 -2.23 10.73 -7.06
C LYS A 17 -3.39 10.67 -6.08
N GLN A 18 -3.09 10.88 -4.81
CA GLN A 18 -4.09 11.11 -3.77
C GLN A 18 -4.05 12.56 -3.31
N VAL A 19 -5.21 13.11 -2.95
CA VAL A 19 -5.35 14.46 -2.43
C VAL A 19 -6.28 14.46 -1.23
N ASP A 20 -5.82 15.03 -0.13
CA ASP A 20 -6.67 15.35 1.03
C ASP A 20 -6.82 16.87 1.11
N ILE A 21 -8.04 17.33 1.32
CA ILE A 21 -8.37 18.72 1.61
C ILE A 21 -9.05 18.73 2.98
N MET A 22 -8.46 19.43 3.94
CA MET A 22 -8.91 19.35 5.32
C MET A 22 -8.83 20.70 6.03
N PRO A 23 -9.75 20.99 6.97
CA PRO A 23 -9.64 22.16 7.83
C PRO A 23 -8.51 21.96 8.85
N ILE A 24 -7.64 22.96 9.00
CA ILE A 24 -6.58 22.98 10.00
C ILE A 24 -6.85 24.14 10.96
N PRO A 25 -6.99 23.90 12.27
CA PRO A 25 -7.14 24.96 13.27
C PRO A 25 -5.87 25.83 13.34
N ILE A 26 -6.03 27.13 13.34
CA ILE A 26 -4.90 28.07 13.46
C ILE A 26 -4.25 27.97 14.84
N GLU A 27 -5.06 27.70 15.88
CA GLU A 27 -4.66 27.67 17.29
C GLU A 27 -3.97 26.37 17.72
N GLY A 28 -3.75 25.40 16.82
CA GLY A 28 -3.24 24.06 17.17
C GLY A 28 -1.94 23.66 16.47
N ILE A 29 -1.25 24.59 15.80
CA ILE A 29 0.00 24.27 15.09
C ILE A 29 1.18 24.30 16.05
N HIS A 30 1.29 23.31 16.91
CA HIS A 30 2.50 23.10 17.70
C HIS A 30 3.61 22.50 16.81
N ARG A 31 4.59 23.32 16.45
CA ARG A 31 5.82 22.92 15.71
C ARG A 31 6.89 22.34 16.66
N GLY A 32 6.49 21.62 17.69
CA GLY A 32 7.44 20.98 18.62
C GLY A 32 7.99 19.66 18.08
N ALA A 33 9.24 19.33 18.43
CA ALA A 33 9.79 18.01 18.18
C ALA A 33 8.91 16.93 18.84
N ARG A 34 8.63 15.83 18.10
CA ARG A 34 7.88 14.70 18.67
C ARG A 34 8.68 14.08 19.81
N GLY A 35 8.17 14.18 21.03
CA GLY A 35 8.74 13.49 22.19
C GLY A 35 8.74 11.96 22.02
N LYS A 36 9.63 11.28 22.73
CA LYS A 36 9.64 9.81 22.78
C LYS A 36 8.30 9.31 23.34
N ARG A 37 7.74 8.31 22.65
CA ARG A 37 6.45 7.72 23.01
C ARG A 37 6.59 6.99 24.35
N ARG A 38 5.81 7.42 25.38
CA ARG A 38 5.83 6.85 26.74
C ARG A 38 4.77 5.77 26.98
N HIS A 39 3.71 5.72 26.16
CA HIS A 39 2.60 4.78 26.35
C HIS A 39 2.21 4.08 25.03
N ALA A 40 1.54 2.92 25.16
CA ALA A 40 0.96 2.24 24.02
C ALA A 40 -0.13 3.11 23.36
N SER A 41 -0.33 2.95 22.03
CA SER A 41 -1.43 3.67 21.34
C SER A 41 -2.78 3.19 21.83
N SER A 42 -3.72 4.13 22.04
CA SER A 42 -5.13 3.79 22.21
C SER A 42 -5.66 2.99 21.01
N LEU A 43 -6.76 2.25 21.19
CA LEU A 43 -7.40 1.50 20.11
C LEU A 43 -7.78 2.39 18.92
N VAL A 44 -8.26 3.62 19.19
CA VAL A 44 -8.57 4.61 18.16
C VAL A 44 -7.32 4.99 17.39
N GLN A 45 -6.21 5.26 18.07
CA GLN A 45 -4.94 5.59 17.44
C GLN A 45 -4.37 4.40 16.64
N GLN A 46 -4.55 3.17 17.12
CA GLN A 46 -4.13 1.97 16.37
C GLN A 46 -4.93 1.82 15.08
N ARG A 47 -6.25 2.05 15.11
CA ARG A 47 -7.11 2.06 13.91
C ARG A 47 -6.69 3.13 12.91
N LEU A 48 -6.40 4.36 13.38
CA LEU A 48 -5.89 5.44 12.53
C LEU A 48 -4.54 5.09 11.92
N ASN A 49 -3.60 4.58 12.71
CA ASN A 49 -2.31 4.11 12.22
C ASN A 49 -2.46 2.99 11.19
N GLY A 50 -3.45 2.10 11.38
CA GLY A 50 -3.81 1.07 10.41
C GLY A 50 -4.25 1.66 9.06
N LYS A 51 -5.16 2.63 9.09
CA LYS A 51 -5.64 3.33 7.87
C LYS A 51 -4.48 4.07 7.17
N HIS A 52 -3.63 4.77 7.91
CA HIS A 52 -2.46 5.47 7.34
C HIS A 52 -1.45 4.50 6.73
N SER A 53 -1.18 3.40 7.40
CA SER A 53 -0.27 2.36 6.92
C SER A 53 -0.74 1.74 5.59
N ARG A 54 -2.04 1.38 5.53
CA ARG A 54 -2.68 0.86 4.31
C ARG A 54 -2.55 1.85 3.16
N ARG A 55 -2.91 3.10 3.40
CA ARG A 55 -2.81 4.16 2.41
C ARG A 55 -1.38 4.36 1.91
N TYR A 56 -0.41 4.35 2.82
CA TYR A 56 1.00 4.47 2.46
C TYR A 56 1.48 3.29 1.60
N LEU A 57 1.02 2.06 1.87
CA LEU A 57 1.35 0.92 1.02
C LEU A 57 0.81 1.10 -0.40
N VAL A 58 -0.44 1.52 -0.57
CA VAL A 58 -1.02 1.82 -1.89
C VAL A 58 -0.17 2.85 -2.64
N GLN A 59 0.22 3.92 -1.95
CA GLN A 59 1.08 4.96 -2.53
C GLN A 59 2.45 4.41 -2.91
N LEU A 60 3.06 3.61 -2.05
CA LEU A 60 4.39 3.01 -2.28
C LEU A 60 4.37 2.01 -3.44
N VAL A 61 3.34 1.18 -3.52
CA VAL A 61 3.14 0.23 -4.62
C VAL A 61 3.02 0.98 -5.95
N ASN A 62 2.15 1.97 -6.03
CA ASN A 62 1.96 2.76 -7.25
C ASN A 62 3.18 3.62 -7.64
N ALA A 63 4.07 3.93 -6.68
CA ALA A 63 5.32 4.64 -6.96
C ALA A 63 6.38 3.73 -7.59
N ASN A 64 6.29 2.41 -7.38
CA ASN A 64 7.37 1.49 -7.72
C ASN A 64 6.98 0.39 -8.69
N PHE A 65 5.72 -0.01 -8.76
CA PHE A 65 5.28 -1.14 -9.57
C PHE A 65 4.28 -0.69 -10.64
N GLY A 66 4.21 -1.44 -11.73
CA GLY A 66 3.38 -1.13 -12.89
C GLY A 66 3.21 -2.32 -13.83
N ALA A 67 2.74 -2.06 -15.04
CA ALA A 67 2.59 -3.09 -16.07
C ALA A 67 3.89 -3.86 -16.30
N GLY A 68 3.80 -5.19 -16.38
CA GLY A 68 4.96 -6.07 -16.54
C GLY A 68 5.62 -6.50 -15.22
N ASP A 69 5.28 -5.91 -14.08
CA ASP A 69 5.71 -6.40 -12.76
C ASP A 69 4.82 -7.57 -12.30
N TRP A 70 5.36 -8.42 -11.44
CA TRP A 70 4.69 -9.61 -10.96
C TRP A 70 3.90 -9.35 -9.66
N LEU A 71 2.71 -9.95 -9.59
CA LEU A 71 1.92 -10.14 -8.38
C LEU A 71 2.04 -11.62 -7.99
N LEU A 72 2.58 -11.90 -6.81
CA LEU A 72 2.83 -13.26 -6.34
C LEU A 72 1.91 -13.62 -5.19
N THR A 73 1.40 -14.86 -5.23
CA THR A 73 0.86 -15.54 -4.06
C THR A 73 1.62 -16.86 -3.89
N LEU A 74 2.28 -17.02 -2.72
CA LEU A 74 3.07 -18.19 -2.37
C LEU A 74 2.38 -18.93 -1.24
N THR A 75 2.06 -20.20 -1.45
CA THR A 75 1.41 -21.07 -0.46
C THR A 75 2.32 -22.22 -0.09
N TYR A 76 1.95 -22.96 0.95
CA TYR A 76 2.68 -24.13 1.43
C TYR A 76 1.91 -25.42 1.16
N ALA A 77 2.62 -26.48 0.81
CA ALA A 77 2.10 -27.84 0.87
C ALA A 77 1.94 -28.27 2.35
N PRO A 78 1.04 -29.21 2.65
CA PRO A 78 0.74 -29.60 4.03
C PRO A 78 1.97 -29.98 4.85
N GLU A 79 2.92 -30.69 4.27
CA GLU A 79 4.16 -31.15 4.89
C GLU A 79 5.18 -30.02 5.16
N TYR A 80 4.97 -28.85 4.54
CA TYR A 80 5.83 -27.67 4.71
C TYR A 80 5.11 -26.50 5.38
N LEU A 81 3.97 -26.73 6.04
CA LEU A 81 3.31 -25.64 6.76
C LEU A 81 4.22 -25.11 7.87
N PRO A 82 4.43 -23.79 7.95
CA PRO A 82 5.19 -23.19 9.05
C PRO A 82 4.45 -23.36 10.37
N ALA A 83 5.20 -23.67 11.44
CA ALA A 83 4.64 -23.77 12.78
C ALA A 83 4.39 -22.38 13.42
N SER A 84 5.00 -21.31 12.88
CA SER A 84 4.83 -19.95 13.41
C SER A 84 4.93 -18.90 12.32
N PHE A 85 4.45 -17.69 12.64
CA PHE A 85 4.58 -16.51 11.77
C PHE A 85 6.05 -16.17 11.48
N GLU A 86 6.92 -16.30 12.46
CA GLU A 86 8.36 -16.06 12.35
C GLU A 86 9.00 -17.05 11.39
N GLU A 87 8.60 -18.31 11.46
CA GLU A 87 9.07 -19.32 10.51
C GLU A 87 8.60 -19.03 9.10
N ALA A 88 7.33 -18.67 8.92
CA ALA A 88 6.80 -18.26 7.63
C ALA A 88 7.59 -17.09 7.05
N CYS A 89 7.84 -16.06 7.84
CA CYS A 89 8.66 -14.91 7.44
C CYS A 89 10.08 -15.31 7.02
N ARG A 90 10.75 -16.17 7.78
CA ARG A 90 12.09 -16.67 7.48
C ARG A 90 12.14 -17.44 6.15
N ARG A 91 11.11 -18.26 5.86
CA ARG A 91 11.04 -18.96 4.59
C ARG A 91 10.85 -18.01 3.40
N MET A 92 10.08 -16.94 3.60
CA MET A 92 9.95 -15.90 2.59
C MET A 92 11.25 -15.12 2.40
N GLU A 93 12.00 -14.82 3.45
CA GLU A 93 13.34 -14.20 3.37
C GLU A 93 14.30 -15.08 2.58
N ASN A 94 14.31 -16.39 2.84
CA ASN A 94 15.11 -17.34 2.09
C ASN A 94 14.75 -17.37 0.60
N PHE A 95 13.48 -17.24 0.26
CA PHE A 95 13.04 -17.09 -1.14
C PHE A 95 13.59 -15.82 -1.76
N ILE A 96 13.50 -14.68 -1.07
CA ILE A 96 14.05 -13.41 -1.55
C ILE A 96 15.57 -13.49 -1.74
N ASP A 97 16.30 -14.15 -0.87
CA ASP A 97 17.75 -14.31 -0.99
C ASP A 97 18.11 -15.19 -2.20
N ARG A 98 17.35 -16.27 -2.46
CA ARG A 98 17.52 -17.08 -3.67
C ARG A 98 17.22 -16.27 -4.92
N LEU A 99 16.18 -15.44 -4.90
CA LEU A 99 15.81 -14.57 -6.02
C LEU A 99 16.93 -13.57 -6.35
N ARG A 100 17.48 -12.92 -5.32
CA ARG A 100 18.64 -12.00 -5.47
C ARG A 100 19.86 -12.71 -6.02
N ALA A 101 20.17 -13.89 -5.49
CA ALA A 101 21.29 -14.69 -5.96
C ALA A 101 21.10 -15.15 -7.41
N ALA A 102 19.88 -15.50 -7.81
CA ALA A 102 19.57 -15.88 -9.18
C ALA A 102 19.74 -14.71 -10.16
N CYS A 103 19.19 -13.53 -9.82
CA CYS A 103 19.39 -12.32 -10.61
C CYS A 103 20.88 -11.98 -10.76
N LYS A 104 21.65 -12.03 -9.66
CA LYS A 104 23.10 -11.76 -9.69
C LYS A 104 23.84 -12.72 -10.60
N ARG A 105 23.56 -14.03 -10.54
CA ARG A 105 24.19 -15.04 -11.41
C ARG A 105 23.86 -14.85 -12.90
N ALA A 106 22.65 -14.36 -13.17
CA ALA A 106 22.20 -14.09 -14.54
C ALA A 106 22.62 -12.70 -15.07
N GLY A 107 23.40 -11.92 -14.29
CA GLY A 107 23.76 -10.54 -14.67
C GLY A 107 22.59 -9.57 -14.73
N LEU A 108 21.47 -9.89 -14.09
CA LEU A 108 20.25 -9.09 -14.07
C LEU A 108 20.23 -8.08 -12.93
N PRO A 109 19.49 -6.98 -13.06
CA PRO A 109 19.30 -6.02 -11.98
C PRO A 109 18.75 -6.68 -10.71
N ALA A 110 19.11 -6.15 -9.56
CA ALA A 110 18.58 -6.60 -8.28
C ALA A 110 17.04 -6.45 -8.26
N PRO A 111 16.30 -7.45 -7.76
CA PRO A 111 14.84 -7.40 -7.72
C PRO A 111 14.34 -6.33 -6.76
N ALA A 112 13.32 -5.58 -7.16
CA ALA A 112 12.56 -4.71 -6.28
C ALA A 112 11.29 -5.44 -5.82
N TYR A 113 10.97 -5.38 -4.52
CA TYR A 113 9.83 -6.10 -3.98
C TYR A 113 9.21 -5.40 -2.77
N ILE A 114 7.93 -5.71 -2.56
CA ILE A 114 7.20 -5.53 -1.31
C ILE A 114 6.48 -6.84 -1.04
N TRP A 115 6.63 -7.41 0.16
CA TRP A 115 5.95 -8.64 0.51
C TRP A 115 5.35 -8.61 1.91
N MET A 116 4.34 -9.42 2.13
CA MET A 116 3.61 -9.59 3.37
C MET A 116 3.23 -11.05 3.58
N THR A 117 3.07 -11.43 4.84
CA THR A 117 2.61 -12.76 5.26
C THR A 117 1.23 -12.63 5.86
N GLU A 118 0.33 -13.53 5.47
CA GLU A 118 -1.01 -13.68 6.05
C GLU A 118 -1.18 -15.07 6.65
N GLY A 119 -2.13 -15.21 7.56
CA GLY A 119 -2.50 -16.48 8.21
C GLY A 119 -1.96 -16.62 9.63
N GLY A 120 -2.38 -17.69 10.31
CA GLY A 120 -1.86 -18.12 11.61
C GLY A 120 -1.99 -17.09 12.72
N THR A 121 -3.17 -16.50 12.96
CA THR A 121 -3.38 -15.69 14.16
C THR A 121 -4.00 -16.57 15.25
N GLU A 122 -3.49 -16.48 16.49
CA GLU A 122 -4.01 -17.19 17.66
C GLU A 122 -5.53 -16.99 17.84
N GLU A 123 -6.01 -15.74 17.57
CA GLU A 123 -7.43 -15.41 17.61
C GLU A 123 -8.24 -16.11 16.51
N ALA A 124 -7.67 -16.30 15.32
CA ALA A 124 -8.32 -17.00 14.22
C ALA A 124 -8.29 -18.53 14.45
N GLU A 125 -7.24 -19.05 15.09
CA GLU A 125 -7.16 -20.44 15.53
C GLU A 125 -8.21 -20.75 16.59
N ALA A 126 -8.35 -19.87 17.58
CA ALA A 126 -9.37 -20.00 18.63
C ALA A 126 -10.80 -19.91 18.09
N ALA A 127 -11.02 -19.17 16.99
CA ALA A 127 -12.32 -19.04 16.30
C ALA A 127 -12.59 -20.15 15.26
N GLY A 128 -11.68 -21.10 15.04
CA GLY A 128 -11.79 -22.10 13.97
C GLY A 128 -11.64 -21.53 12.55
N GLU A 129 -11.21 -20.28 12.41
CA GLU A 129 -11.05 -19.55 11.15
C GLU A 129 -9.59 -19.46 10.70
N ALA A 130 -8.70 -20.25 11.27
CA ALA A 130 -7.26 -20.20 11.00
C ALA A 130 -6.95 -20.43 9.53
N LYS A 131 -6.58 -19.37 8.84
CA LYS A 131 -6.05 -19.47 7.48
C LYS A 131 -4.61 -19.96 7.54
N ARG A 132 -4.29 -20.93 6.66
CA ARG A 132 -2.90 -21.36 6.47
C ARG A 132 -2.01 -20.18 6.11
N TYR A 133 -0.78 -20.19 6.61
CA TYR A 133 0.21 -19.18 6.22
C TYR A 133 0.40 -19.14 4.71
N HIS A 134 0.45 -17.94 4.16
CA HIS A 134 0.77 -17.68 2.77
C HIS A 134 1.37 -16.29 2.63
N HIS A 135 1.99 -16.04 1.48
CA HIS A 135 2.63 -14.75 1.23
C HIS A 135 2.06 -14.11 -0.01
N HIS A 136 1.97 -12.78 0.04
CA HIS A 136 1.72 -11.95 -1.13
C HIS A 136 2.93 -11.07 -1.39
N ALA A 137 3.27 -10.86 -2.66
CA ALA A 137 4.35 -9.95 -3.01
C ALA A 137 4.07 -9.20 -4.31
N PHE A 138 4.50 -7.94 -4.35
CA PHE A 138 4.77 -7.20 -5.56
C PHE A 138 6.23 -7.40 -5.90
N LEU A 139 6.54 -7.76 -7.14
CA LEU A 139 7.90 -8.08 -7.54
C LEU A 139 8.20 -7.51 -8.92
N ARG A 140 9.22 -6.67 -9.01
CA ARG A 140 9.90 -6.32 -10.26
C ARG A 140 11.16 -7.15 -10.36
N CYS A 141 11.18 -8.04 -11.34
CA CYS A 141 12.28 -8.95 -11.58
C CYS A 141 12.33 -9.33 -13.06
N ALA A 142 13.51 -9.37 -13.63
CA ALA A 142 13.71 -9.75 -15.03
C ALA A 142 13.82 -11.27 -15.27
N LEU A 143 13.71 -12.09 -14.22
CA LEU A 143 13.58 -13.54 -14.34
C LEU A 143 12.18 -13.89 -14.86
N ASP A 144 12.08 -14.96 -15.64
CA ASP A 144 10.81 -15.49 -16.12
C ASP A 144 10.00 -16.18 -14.99
N ALA A 145 8.74 -16.46 -15.27
CA ALA A 145 7.83 -17.06 -14.31
C ALA A 145 8.28 -18.43 -13.81
N ARG A 146 8.90 -19.23 -14.67
CA ARG A 146 9.40 -20.57 -14.33
C ARG A 146 10.57 -20.48 -13.36
N ALA A 147 11.56 -19.65 -13.68
CA ALA A 147 12.71 -19.42 -12.81
C ALA A 147 12.29 -18.91 -11.41
N ILE A 148 11.34 -17.96 -11.36
CA ILE A 148 10.80 -17.46 -10.08
C ILE A 148 10.11 -18.59 -9.31
N THR A 149 9.29 -19.40 -9.96
CA THR A 149 8.56 -20.52 -9.33
C THR A 149 9.51 -21.55 -8.73
N GLU A 150 10.58 -21.92 -9.44
CA GLU A 150 11.58 -22.89 -8.98
C GLU A 150 12.35 -22.45 -7.73
N LEU A 151 12.36 -21.14 -7.43
CA LEU A 151 13.02 -20.60 -6.24
C LEU A 151 12.19 -20.76 -4.96
N TRP A 152 10.87 -21.05 -5.08
CA TRP A 152 10.00 -21.35 -3.93
C TRP A 152 10.21 -22.79 -3.48
N CYS A 153 11.35 -23.06 -2.86
CA CYS A 153 11.80 -24.40 -2.50
C CYS A 153 12.52 -24.41 -1.15
N THR A 154 12.67 -25.61 -0.61
CA THR A 154 13.59 -25.93 0.51
C THR A 154 14.73 -26.82 0.02
N GLY A 155 15.74 -27.04 0.87
CA GLY A 155 16.90 -27.87 0.53
C GLY A 155 17.88 -27.18 -0.44
N ARG A 156 18.94 -27.92 -0.82
CA ARG A 156 20.01 -27.48 -1.73
C ARG A 156 20.34 -28.58 -2.74
N GLY A 157 20.84 -28.15 -3.92
CA GLY A 157 21.25 -29.07 -4.98
C GLY A 157 20.17 -30.08 -5.34
N LYS A 158 20.50 -31.37 -5.41
CA LYS A 158 19.58 -32.48 -5.72
C LYS A 158 18.48 -32.71 -4.66
N HIS A 159 18.62 -32.13 -3.47
CA HIS A 159 17.65 -32.24 -2.38
C HIS A 159 16.64 -31.07 -2.37
N ARG A 160 16.60 -30.24 -3.40
CA ARG A 160 15.59 -29.20 -3.53
C ARG A 160 14.19 -29.82 -3.64
N ARG A 161 13.26 -29.28 -2.88
CA ARG A 161 11.84 -29.66 -2.93
C ARG A 161 10.99 -28.37 -2.93
N PRO A 162 9.93 -28.28 -3.76
CA PRO A 162 9.05 -27.14 -3.75
C PRO A 162 8.35 -27.03 -2.39
N LEU A 163 8.22 -25.82 -1.86
CA LEU A 163 7.52 -25.56 -0.60
C LEU A 163 6.00 -25.59 -0.74
N GLY A 164 5.49 -25.41 -1.95
CA GLY A 164 4.08 -25.37 -2.26
C GLY A 164 3.82 -24.70 -3.59
N ARG A 165 2.62 -24.13 -3.76
CA ARG A 165 2.20 -23.51 -5.03
C ARG A 165 2.67 -22.06 -5.11
N VAL A 166 3.03 -21.65 -6.33
CA VAL A 166 3.34 -20.27 -6.71
C VAL A 166 2.32 -19.82 -7.74
N HIS A 167 1.55 -18.81 -7.41
CA HIS A 167 0.68 -18.14 -8.37
C HIS A 167 1.32 -16.82 -8.75
N LEU A 168 1.57 -16.63 -10.04
CA LEU A 168 2.09 -15.41 -10.63
C LEU A 168 1.06 -14.82 -11.57
N SER A 169 0.82 -13.53 -11.44
CA SER A 169 0.07 -12.73 -12.42
C SER A 169 0.80 -11.44 -12.72
N LEU A 170 0.62 -10.91 -13.91
CA LEU A 170 1.17 -9.59 -14.25
C LEU A 170 0.31 -8.49 -13.66
N ALA A 171 0.98 -7.47 -13.15
CA ALA A 171 0.31 -6.26 -12.67
C ALA A 171 -0.37 -5.53 -13.84
N GLN A 172 -1.63 -5.19 -13.68
CA GLN A 172 -2.47 -4.48 -14.67
C GLN A 172 -2.99 -3.17 -14.08
N PRO A 173 -2.13 -2.14 -13.95
CA PRO A 173 -2.51 -0.89 -13.31
C PRO A 173 -3.63 -0.13 -14.03
N GLU A 174 -3.81 -0.33 -15.33
CA GLU A 174 -4.91 0.23 -16.13
C GLU A 174 -6.29 -0.27 -15.69
N GLN A 175 -6.38 -1.45 -15.10
CA GLN A 175 -7.62 -2.00 -14.56
C GLN A 175 -7.88 -1.54 -13.11
N GLY A 176 -7.12 -0.58 -12.61
CA GLY A 176 -7.25 -0.03 -11.28
C GLY A 176 -6.85 -0.98 -10.15
N SER A 177 -6.06 -1.99 -10.45
CA SER A 177 -5.89 -3.20 -9.64
C SER A 177 -4.81 -3.15 -8.56
N LEU A 178 -3.78 -2.30 -8.70
CA LEU A 178 -2.69 -2.26 -7.69
C LEU A 178 -3.20 -1.84 -6.30
N GLU A 179 -4.18 -0.94 -6.26
CA GLU A 179 -4.83 -0.53 -5.02
C GLU A 179 -5.65 -1.67 -4.42
N ALA A 180 -6.53 -2.29 -5.21
CA ALA A 180 -7.35 -3.40 -4.77
C ALA A 180 -6.49 -4.57 -4.25
N TRP A 181 -5.38 -4.85 -4.95
CA TRP A 181 -4.45 -5.90 -4.53
C TRP A 181 -3.67 -5.53 -3.26
N ALA A 182 -3.18 -4.28 -3.16
CA ALA A 182 -2.54 -3.78 -1.94
C ALA A 182 -3.51 -3.79 -0.75
N ASP A 183 -4.77 -3.44 -0.97
CA ASP A 183 -5.83 -3.49 0.02
C ASP A 183 -6.17 -4.93 0.43
N TYR A 184 -6.21 -5.84 -0.53
CA TYR A 184 -6.40 -7.26 -0.26
C TYR A 184 -5.28 -7.82 0.61
N CYS A 185 -4.04 -7.43 0.36
CA CYS A 185 -2.85 -7.95 1.03
C CYS A 185 -2.65 -7.42 2.47
N ILE A 186 -3.37 -6.38 2.93
CA ILE A 186 -3.22 -5.84 4.30
C ILE A 186 -4.42 -6.22 5.18
N LYS A 187 -4.86 -7.43 5.16
CA LYS A 187 -5.95 -7.87 6.05
C LYS A 187 -5.46 -8.24 7.45
N THR A 188 -4.21 -8.62 7.58
CA THR A 188 -3.65 -9.12 8.84
C THR A 188 -3.52 -8.02 9.89
N LYS A 189 -4.30 -8.13 10.96
CA LYS A 189 -4.44 -7.11 12.00
C LYS A 189 -3.28 -7.08 13.01
N HIS A 190 -2.56 -8.18 13.21
CA HIS A 190 -1.73 -8.42 14.39
C HIS A 190 -0.21 -8.38 14.17
N CYS A 191 0.29 -8.03 12.98
CA CYS A 191 1.73 -7.96 12.74
C CYS A 191 2.35 -6.63 13.12
N ARG A 192 3.44 -6.65 13.90
CA ARG A 192 4.25 -5.47 14.20
C ARG A 192 4.80 -4.81 12.93
N ARG A 193 5.13 -5.60 11.89
CA ARG A 193 5.49 -5.13 10.54
C ARG A 193 4.48 -5.69 9.55
N LYS A 194 3.68 -4.81 8.97
CA LYS A 194 2.64 -5.19 8.02
C LYS A 194 3.18 -5.66 6.67
N TRP A 195 4.38 -5.22 6.28
CA TRP A 195 5.09 -5.66 5.07
C TRP A 195 6.60 -5.47 5.25
N ARG A 196 7.35 -6.12 4.38
CA ARG A 196 8.79 -5.92 4.20
C ARG A 196 9.06 -5.55 2.74
N GLN A 197 10.13 -4.79 2.49
CA GLN A 197 10.41 -4.23 1.19
C GLN A 197 11.90 -4.18 0.90
N SER A 198 12.25 -4.15 -0.40
CA SER A 198 13.62 -3.91 -0.85
C SER A 198 14.07 -2.49 -0.53
N ILE A 199 15.38 -2.31 -0.43
CA ILE A 199 16.01 -1.00 -0.31
C ILE A 199 15.88 -0.26 -1.66
N GLY A 200 15.81 1.07 -1.63
CA GLY A 200 15.82 1.91 -2.84
C GLY A 200 14.44 2.14 -3.48
N LEU A 201 13.34 1.68 -2.86
CA LEU A 201 12.01 2.01 -3.36
C LEU A 201 11.74 3.51 -3.28
N LYS A 202 11.18 4.05 -4.36
CA LYS A 202 10.78 5.47 -4.47
C LYS A 202 9.61 5.74 -3.52
N LYS A 203 9.74 6.80 -2.73
CA LYS A 203 8.65 7.29 -1.88
C LYS A 203 7.68 8.16 -2.71
N PRO A 204 6.40 8.26 -2.33
CA PRO A 204 5.49 9.21 -2.94
C PRO A 204 5.99 10.65 -2.72
N VAL A 205 5.85 11.49 -3.72
CA VAL A 205 6.17 12.92 -3.62
C VAL A 205 5.00 13.61 -2.93
N VAL A 206 5.28 14.30 -1.83
CA VAL A 206 4.28 14.99 -1.03
C VAL A 206 4.37 16.50 -1.28
N THR A 207 3.23 17.13 -1.59
CA THR A 207 3.12 18.59 -1.69
C THR A 207 2.00 19.09 -0.80
N VAL A 208 2.21 20.23 -0.17
CA VAL A 208 1.24 20.89 0.72
C VAL A 208 0.91 22.25 0.15
N ASN A 209 -0.38 22.62 0.16
CA ASN A 209 -0.86 23.92 -0.25
C ASN A 209 -1.97 24.39 0.71
N ASP A 210 -1.76 25.53 1.36
CA ASP A 210 -2.66 26.09 2.36
C ASP A 210 -3.53 27.24 1.81
N SER A 211 -3.37 27.60 0.53
CA SER A 211 -4.05 28.74 -0.11
C SER A 211 -4.98 28.35 -1.25
N LYS A 212 -4.91 27.11 -1.76
CA LYS A 212 -5.67 26.69 -2.96
C LYS A 212 -7.18 26.66 -2.73
N TYR A 213 -7.62 26.30 -1.54
CA TYR A 213 -9.04 26.19 -1.21
C TYR A 213 -9.38 27.03 0.01
N THR A 214 -10.54 27.67 -0.01
CA THR A 214 -11.12 28.31 1.17
C THR A 214 -12.20 27.43 1.76
N ARG A 215 -12.48 27.57 3.07
CA ARG A 215 -13.55 26.86 3.73
C ARG A 215 -14.91 27.11 3.07
N ARG A 216 -15.22 28.39 2.75
CA ARG A 216 -16.46 28.78 2.05
C ARG A 216 -16.61 28.12 0.68
N ALA A 217 -15.52 27.98 -0.07
CA ALA A 217 -15.53 27.33 -1.37
C ALA A 217 -15.88 25.84 -1.25
N ILE A 218 -15.28 25.13 -0.29
CA ILE A 218 -15.60 23.71 -0.05
C ILE A 218 -17.03 23.53 0.45
N GLU A 219 -17.47 24.33 1.43
CA GLU A 219 -18.85 24.28 1.95
C GLU A 219 -19.88 24.55 0.83
N ARG A 220 -19.62 25.51 -0.06
CA ARG A 220 -20.44 25.78 -1.23
C ARG A 220 -20.49 24.56 -2.16
N ALA A 221 -19.34 24.02 -2.54
CA ALA A 221 -19.27 22.87 -3.44
C ALA A 221 -20.01 21.65 -2.87
N VAL A 222 -19.95 21.42 -1.55
CA VAL A 222 -20.72 20.35 -0.91
C VAL A 222 -22.23 20.65 -0.96
N ARG A 223 -22.65 21.88 -0.65
CA ARG A 223 -24.05 22.27 -0.66
C ARG A 223 -24.66 22.21 -2.06
N THR A 224 -23.91 22.58 -3.09
CA THR A 224 -24.37 22.53 -4.50
C THR A 224 -24.25 21.15 -5.13
N GLY A 225 -23.62 20.17 -4.44
CA GLY A 225 -23.38 18.84 -4.98
C GLY A 225 -22.11 18.75 -5.85
N GLU A 226 -21.48 19.88 -6.21
CA GLU A 226 -20.27 19.89 -7.05
C GLU A 226 -19.12 19.09 -6.45
N ALA A 227 -18.99 19.08 -5.11
CA ALA A 227 -17.96 18.31 -4.42
C ALA A 227 -18.01 16.79 -4.66
N TYR A 228 -19.13 16.28 -5.15
CA TYR A 228 -19.32 14.86 -5.49
C TYR A 228 -19.14 14.56 -6.99
N SER A 229 -18.89 15.62 -7.80
CA SER A 229 -18.66 15.50 -9.25
C SER A 229 -17.19 15.27 -9.57
N PRO A 230 -16.81 14.19 -10.29
CA PRO A 230 -15.47 13.99 -10.79
C PRO A 230 -14.95 15.16 -11.63
N GLN A 231 -15.80 15.72 -12.48
CA GLN A 231 -15.44 16.83 -13.40
C GLN A 231 -15.03 18.09 -12.65
N PHE A 232 -15.66 18.38 -11.51
CA PHE A 232 -15.27 19.51 -10.65
C PHE A 232 -13.82 19.39 -10.18
N TRP A 233 -13.43 18.20 -9.76
CA TRP A 233 -12.07 17.94 -9.27
C TRP A 233 -11.06 17.78 -10.40
N GLU A 234 -11.44 17.23 -11.54
CA GLU A 234 -10.60 17.14 -12.74
C GLU A 234 -10.22 18.52 -13.26
N LYS A 235 -11.18 19.48 -13.29
CA LYS A 235 -10.90 20.89 -13.61
C LYS A 235 -9.89 21.53 -12.64
N ALA A 236 -9.98 21.18 -11.35
CA ALA A 236 -9.05 21.67 -10.33
C ALA A 236 -7.66 20.99 -10.38
N HIS A 237 -7.56 19.84 -11.07
CA HIS A 237 -6.35 19.05 -11.22
C HIS A 237 -6.12 18.62 -12.69
N PRO A 238 -5.74 19.55 -13.58
CA PRO A 238 -5.60 19.27 -15.01
C PRO A 238 -4.69 18.06 -15.31
N GLY A 239 -5.09 17.25 -16.28
CA GLY A 239 -4.36 16.04 -16.69
C GLY A 239 -4.50 14.84 -15.73
N TRP A 240 -5.48 14.89 -14.81
CA TRP A 240 -5.81 13.81 -13.90
C TRP A 240 -7.30 13.46 -14.00
N ARG A 241 -7.63 12.16 -14.03
CA ARG A 241 -9.00 11.65 -13.95
C ARG A 241 -9.34 11.27 -12.52
N CYS A 242 -10.44 11.77 -12.01
CA CYS A 242 -10.90 11.51 -10.66
C CYS A 242 -11.60 10.14 -10.59
N LYS A 243 -11.02 9.23 -9.81
CA LYS A 243 -11.53 7.86 -9.64
C LYS A 243 -12.44 7.72 -8.42
N SER A 244 -12.07 8.38 -7.33
CA SER A 244 -12.76 8.24 -6.05
C SER A 244 -12.87 9.58 -5.36
N ILE A 245 -14.05 9.84 -4.83
CA ILE A 245 -14.37 11.04 -4.05
C ILE A 245 -14.97 10.57 -2.74
N ARG A 246 -14.42 11.05 -1.64
CA ARG A 246 -14.98 10.85 -0.31
C ARG A 246 -15.06 12.18 0.40
N VAL A 247 -16.26 12.56 0.80
CA VAL A 247 -16.54 13.81 1.53
C VAL A 247 -17.13 13.44 2.87
N GLU A 248 -16.49 13.86 3.95
CA GLU A 248 -16.91 13.58 5.32
C GLU A 248 -16.94 14.89 6.10
N TYR A 249 -17.98 15.12 6.89
CA TYR A 249 -18.01 16.25 7.84
C TYR A 249 -17.29 15.84 9.12
N ASN A 250 -16.34 16.64 9.53
CA ASN A 250 -15.61 16.46 10.79
C ASN A 250 -16.18 17.40 11.84
N GLU A 251 -16.94 16.86 12.79
CA GLU A 251 -17.59 17.62 13.85
C GLU A 251 -16.58 18.32 14.80
N TYR A 252 -15.44 17.66 15.05
CA TYR A 252 -14.40 18.21 15.92
C TYR A 252 -13.75 19.46 15.32
N GLN A 253 -13.45 19.42 14.01
CA GLN A 253 -12.88 20.56 13.27
C GLN A 253 -13.96 21.46 12.66
N ARG A 254 -15.24 21.08 12.80
CA ARG A 254 -16.41 21.76 12.25
C ARG A 254 -16.26 22.12 10.76
N GLY A 255 -15.83 21.15 9.94
CA GLY A 255 -15.59 21.39 8.52
C GLY A 255 -15.50 20.11 7.73
N TYR A 256 -15.63 20.24 6.40
CA TYR A 256 -15.56 19.09 5.50
C TYR A 256 -14.13 18.64 5.25
N TYR A 257 -13.96 17.34 5.28
CA TYR A 257 -12.76 16.63 4.86
C TYR A 257 -13.04 15.99 3.50
N VAL A 258 -12.25 16.33 2.50
CA VAL A 258 -12.39 15.77 1.15
C VAL A 258 -11.17 14.92 0.84
N ARG A 259 -11.39 13.69 0.43
CA ARG A 259 -10.36 12.79 -0.04
C ARG A 259 -10.63 12.39 -1.48
N LEU A 260 -9.62 12.54 -2.32
CA LEU A 260 -9.69 12.31 -3.75
C LEU A 260 -8.59 11.35 -4.18
N GLU A 261 -8.90 10.49 -5.13
CA GLU A 261 -7.94 9.63 -5.81
C GLU A 261 -8.03 9.86 -7.29
N PHE A 262 -6.86 10.01 -7.92
CA PHE A 262 -6.74 10.33 -9.31
C PHE A 262 -5.81 9.36 -10.01
N TRP A 263 -6.14 9.10 -11.28
CA TRP A 263 -5.29 8.42 -12.22
C TRP A 263 -4.94 9.35 -13.37
N ARG A 264 -3.76 9.17 -13.93
CA ARG A 264 -3.39 9.83 -15.17
C ARG A 264 -3.64 8.85 -16.30
N GLU A 265 -4.42 9.24 -17.28
CA GLU A 265 -4.46 8.50 -18.53
C GLU A 265 -3.03 8.47 -19.09
N ARG A 266 -2.49 7.29 -19.34
CA ARG A 266 -1.30 7.16 -20.15
C ARG A 266 -1.75 7.59 -21.55
N ASN A 267 -1.19 8.67 -22.07
CA ASN A 267 -1.24 8.85 -23.51
C ASN A 267 -0.63 7.57 -24.09
N THR A 268 -1.47 6.74 -24.70
CA THR A 268 -0.99 5.69 -25.61
C THR A 268 -0.19 6.43 -26.67
N PRO A 269 1.06 6.01 -26.99
CA PRO A 269 1.87 6.67 -28.00
C PRO A 269 1.18 6.66 -29.34
#